data_ea58b6787c23792c11462b948b0b4168
#
_entry.id   ea58b6787c23792c11462b948b0b4168
#
_cell.length_a   1.000
_cell.length_b   1.000
_cell.length_c   1.000
_cell.angle_alpha   90.00
_cell.angle_beta   90.00
_cell.angle_gamma   90.00
#
_symmetry.space_group_name_H-M   'P 1'
#
loop_
_entity.id
_entity.type
_entity.pdbx_description
1 polymer ?
#
loop_
_entity_poly.entity_id
_entity_poly.type
_entity_poly.pdbx_seq_one_letter_code
_entity_poly.pdbx_strand_id
1 'polypeptide(L)'
;MSNSPDLKAITEKFFAAYDAHDVDGMLALCADGAQGRYLPYGKKSVMPIRGGLEQIWRGLLGAVPDFGVEVDEMIQAESNIVVVQALLGGAMPADVPGLVTKGKSDRIAHAYIIRYDASGKITRLDCYWDNTAINAIMASAL
;
A
#
# COMPACT_ATOMS: atom_id res chain seq x y z
N MET A 1 -29.97 10.18 -12.98
CA MET A 1 -29.20 9.17 -12.27
C MET A 1 -27.74 9.51 -12.31
N SER A 2 -27.10 9.41 -11.19
CA SER A 2 -25.66 9.63 -11.12
C SER A 2 -24.92 8.42 -11.69
N ASN A 3 -24.02 8.67 -12.65
CA ASN A 3 -23.10 7.65 -13.17
C ASN A 3 -21.75 7.73 -12.46
N SER A 4 -21.74 8.21 -11.22
CA SER A 4 -20.52 8.32 -10.43
C SER A 4 -19.92 6.94 -10.21
N PRO A 5 -18.60 6.79 -10.35
CA PRO A 5 -17.92 5.54 -10.07
C PRO A 5 -18.11 5.12 -8.60
N ASP A 6 -18.20 3.82 -8.38
CA ASP A 6 -18.18 3.25 -7.03
C ASP A 6 -16.75 3.19 -6.53
N LEU A 7 -16.33 4.22 -5.81
CA LEU A 7 -14.94 4.36 -5.37
C LEU A 7 -14.53 3.27 -4.37
N LYS A 8 -15.47 2.79 -3.55
CA LYS A 8 -15.16 1.70 -2.63
C LYS A 8 -14.89 0.41 -3.38
N ALA A 9 -15.68 0.12 -4.41
CA ALA A 9 -15.47 -1.06 -5.25
C ALA A 9 -14.13 -0.98 -6.01
N ILE A 10 -13.77 0.20 -6.51
CA ILE A 10 -12.48 0.43 -7.16
C ILE A 10 -11.34 0.22 -6.18
N THR A 11 -11.48 0.74 -4.97
CA THR A 11 -10.49 0.60 -3.91
C THR A 11 -10.32 -0.86 -3.49
N GLU A 12 -11.41 -1.61 -3.39
CA GLU A 12 -11.36 -3.06 -3.13
C GLU A 12 -10.57 -3.80 -4.20
N LYS A 13 -10.76 -3.44 -5.47
CA LYS A 13 -10.00 -4.02 -6.58
C LYS A 13 -8.51 -3.72 -6.47
N PHE A 14 -8.17 -2.48 -6.07
CA PHE A 14 -6.77 -2.09 -5.90
C PHE A 14 -6.08 -2.97 -4.85
N PHE A 15 -6.68 -3.13 -3.69
CA PHE A 15 -6.09 -3.93 -2.62
C PHE A 15 -6.13 -5.43 -2.92
N ALA A 16 -7.14 -5.90 -3.65
CA ALA A 16 -7.19 -7.29 -4.11
C ALA A 16 -6.05 -7.59 -5.09
N ALA A 17 -5.77 -6.67 -6.01
CA ALA A 17 -4.63 -6.79 -6.92
C ALA A 17 -3.30 -6.79 -6.15
N TYR A 18 -3.17 -5.94 -5.15
CA TYR A 18 -2.00 -5.89 -4.29
C TYR A 18 -1.78 -7.23 -3.57
N ASP A 19 -2.83 -7.75 -2.95
CA ASP A 19 -2.78 -9.05 -2.26
C ASP A 19 -2.43 -10.20 -3.22
N ALA A 20 -2.90 -10.11 -4.47
CA ALA A 20 -2.61 -11.09 -5.51
C ALA A 20 -1.23 -10.90 -6.17
N HIS A 21 -0.44 -9.90 -5.73
CA HIS A 21 0.85 -9.54 -6.31
C HIS A 21 0.74 -9.09 -7.77
N ASP A 22 -0.40 -8.53 -8.15
CA ASP A 22 -0.69 -8.06 -9.50
C ASP A 22 -0.46 -6.55 -9.60
N VAL A 23 0.81 -6.15 -9.74
CA VAL A 23 1.19 -4.73 -9.82
C VAL A 23 0.57 -4.07 -11.05
N ASP A 24 0.51 -4.77 -12.18
CA ASP A 24 -0.11 -4.22 -13.38
C ASP A 24 -1.59 -3.94 -13.16
N GLY A 25 -2.29 -4.81 -12.41
CA GLY A 25 -3.68 -4.58 -12.02
C GLY A 25 -3.85 -3.36 -11.12
N MET A 26 -2.91 -3.13 -10.21
CA MET A 26 -2.89 -1.92 -9.37
C MET A 26 -2.71 -0.67 -10.23
N LEU A 27 -1.75 -0.69 -11.15
CA LEU A 27 -1.45 0.45 -12.03
C LEU A 27 -2.62 0.77 -12.96
N ALA A 28 -3.35 -0.23 -13.41
CA ALA A 28 -4.50 -0.04 -14.29
C ALA A 28 -5.60 0.80 -13.65
N LEU A 29 -5.63 0.87 -12.32
CA LEU A 29 -6.61 1.66 -11.57
C LEU A 29 -6.12 3.09 -11.29
N CYS A 30 -4.89 3.42 -11.67
CA CYS A 30 -4.29 4.72 -11.43
C CYS A 30 -4.28 5.57 -12.70
N ALA A 31 -4.52 6.88 -12.53
CA ALA A 31 -4.33 7.84 -13.62
C ALA A 31 -2.85 7.91 -14.00
N ASP A 32 -2.56 8.32 -15.25
CA ASP A 32 -1.18 8.36 -15.74
C ASP A 32 -0.25 9.24 -14.91
N GLY A 33 -0.73 10.40 -14.48
CA GLY A 33 0.03 11.34 -13.67
C GLY A 33 -0.14 11.16 -12.16
N ALA A 34 -0.69 10.03 -11.72
CA ALA A 34 -0.94 9.80 -10.30
C ALA A 34 0.35 9.82 -9.49
N GLN A 35 0.25 10.39 -8.30
CA GLN A 35 1.37 10.48 -7.37
C GLN A 35 1.04 9.79 -6.05
N GLY A 36 2.07 9.40 -5.34
CA GLY A 36 1.93 8.80 -4.03
C GLY A 36 2.99 9.30 -3.08
N ARG A 37 2.75 9.02 -1.80
CA ARG A 37 3.63 9.44 -0.74
C ARG A 37 3.57 8.43 0.40
N TYR A 38 4.73 7.97 0.82
CA TYR A 38 4.87 7.14 2.01
C TYR A 38 5.32 8.03 3.16
N LEU A 39 4.38 8.43 4.01
CA LEU A 39 4.59 9.41 5.07
C LEU A 39 5.71 9.03 6.06
N PRO A 40 5.95 7.75 6.39
CA PRO A 40 7.08 7.39 7.26
C PRO A 40 8.45 7.79 6.71
N TYR A 41 8.56 8.01 5.40
CA TYR A 41 9.79 8.49 4.77
C TYR A 41 9.82 10.02 4.66
N GLY A 42 8.81 10.72 5.23
CA GLY A 42 8.74 12.17 5.31
C GLY A 42 7.74 12.79 4.35
N LYS A 43 7.36 14.02 4.66
CA LYS A 43 6.37 14.78 3.88
C LYS A 43 6.79 14.99 2.42
N LYS A 44 8.09 15.00 2.15
CA LYS A 44 8.64 15.28 0.83
C LYS A 44 8.85 14.01 0.01
N SER A 45 8.40 12.86 0.50
CA SER A 45 8.55 11.58 -0.19
C SER A 45 7.55 11.39 -1.35
N VAL A 46 7.06 12.48 -1.91
CA VAL A 46 6.15 12.45 -3.07
C VAL A 46 6.88 11.91 -4.29
N MET A 47 6.29 10.95 -4.96
CA MET A 47 6.84 10.36 -6.16
C MET A 47 5.71 9.95 -7.10
N PRO A 48 5.99 9.80 -8.41
CA PRO A 48 4.97 9.24 -9.31
C PRO A 48 4.64 7.80 -8.90
N ILE A 49 3.40 7.39 -9.10
CA ILE A 49 3.04 5.99 -8.87
C ILE A 49 3.72 5.12 -9.93
N ARG A 50 3.58 5.48 -11.23
CA ARG A 50 4.27 4.76 -12.30
C ARG A 50 5.76 5.12 -12.28
N GLY A 51 6.60 4.11 -12.14
CA GLY A 51 8.06 4.26 -12.08
C GLY A 51 8.60 4.63 -10.70
N GLY A 52 7.75 5.09 -9.79
CA GLY A 52 8.11 5.42 -8.40
C GLY A 52 7.63 4.34 -7.45
N LEU A 53 6.42 4.46 -6.91
CA LEU A 53 5.85 3.43 -6.04
C LEU A 53 5.83 2.07 -6.72
N GLU A 54 5.64 2.04 -8.02
CA GLU A 54 5.67 0.80 -8.81
C GLU A 54 6.94 -0.01 -8.55
N GLN A 55 8.10 0.64 -8.54
CA GLN A 55 9.39 -0.04 -8.30
C GLN A 55 9.45 -0.60 -6.87
N ILE A 56 8.92 0.14 -5.92
CA ILE A 56 8.85 -0.31 -4.52
C ILE A 56 7.95 -1.54 -4.43
N TRP A 57 6.76 -1.51 -5.04
CA TRP A 57 5.83 -2.64 -5.02
C TRP A 57 6.42 -3.88 -5.68
N ARG A 58 7.03 -3.73 -6.85
CA ARG A 58 7.63 -4.86 -7.56
C ARG A 58 8.77 -5.49 -6.77
N GLY A 59 9.62 -4.65 -6.16
CA GLY A 59 10.71 -5.12 -5.31
C GLY A 59 10.21 -5.83 -4.05
N LEU A 60 9.23 -5.23 -3.37
CA LEU A 60 8.64 -5.77 -2.16
C LEU A 60 7.95 -7.11 -2.40
N LEU A 61 7.08 -7.17 -3.41
CA LEU A 61 6.32 -8.39 -3.70
C LEU A 61 7.21 -9.50 -4.25
N GLY A 62 8.29 -9.15 -4.95
CA GLY A 62 9.28 -10.12 -5.39
C GLY A 62 10.13 -10.66 -4.24
N ALA A 63 10.40 -9.84 -3.23
CA ALA A 63 11.24 -10.23 -2.09
C ALA A 63 10.46 -10.96 -0.99
N VAL A 64 9.15 -10.72 -0.87
CA VAL A 64 8.31 -11.25 0.20
C VAL A 64 7.16 -12.07 -0.41
N PRO A 65 7.40 -13.36 -0.75
CA PRO A 65 6.42 -14.16 -1.48
C PRO A 65 5.07 -14.32 -0.78
N ASP A 66 5.04 -14.28 0.55
CA ASP A 66 3.82 -14.41 1.34
C ASP A 66 3.23 -13.07 1.77
N PHE A 67 3.71 -11.96 1.14
CA PHE A 67 3.13 -10.65 1.42
C PHE A 67 1.63 -10.67 1.17
N GLY A 68 0.87 -10.24 2.16
CA GLY A 68 -0.57 -10.21 2.11
C GLY A 68 -1.13 -8.86 2.54
N VAL A 69 -2.33 -8.60 2.08
CA VAL A 69 -3.07 -7.38 2.37
C VAL A 69 -4.45 -7.78 2.88
N GLU A 70 -4.80 -7.30 4.07
CA GLU A 70 -6.11 -7.50 4.66
C GLU A 70 -6.73 -6.14 4.97
N VAL A 71 -7.82 -5.81 4.28
CA VAL A 71 -8.53 -4.55 4.52
C VAL A 71 -9.44 -4.71 5.74
N ASP A 72 -9.24 -3.87 6.75
CA ASP A 72 -10.06 -3.88 7.96
C ASP A 72 -11.28 -2.99 7.81
N GLU A 73 -11.09 -1.76 7.30
CA GLU A 73 -12.15 -0.78 7.20
C GLU A 73 -11.91 0.14 6.01
N MET A 74 -12.99 0.53 5.36
CA MET A 74 -12.96 1.39 4.20
C MET A 74 -14.10 2.41 4.31
N ILE A 75 -13.74 3.69 4.31
CA ILE A 75 -14.68 4.79 4.48
C ILE A 75 -14.58 5.74 3.31
N GLN A 76 -15.70 6.05 2.67
CA GLN A 76 -15.74 7.14 1.70
C GLN A 76 -15.97 8.44 2.46
N ALA A 77 -14.93 9.30 2.52
CA ALA A 77 -14.95 10.53 3.32
C ALA A 77 -15.60 11.69 2.59
N GLU A 78 -15.33 11.79 1.28
CA GLU A 78 -15.85 12.85 0.41
C GLU A 78 -16.24 12.23 -0.92
N SER A 79 -16.73 13.04 -1.87
CA SER A 79 -17.12 12.54 -3.18
C SER A 79 -15.97 11.88 -3.96
N ASN A 80 -14.72 12.19 -3.62
CA ASN A 80 -13.54 11.72 -4.34
C ASN A 80 -12.44 11.19 -3.42
N ILE A 81 -12.74 10.89 -2.16
CA ILE A 81 -11.73 10.44 -1.18
C ILE A 81 -12.22 9.18 -0.50
N VAL A 82 -11.36 8.15 -0.46
CA VAL A 82 -11.58 6.93 0.33
C VAL A 82 -10.44 6.78 1.32
N VAL A 83 -10.79 6.53 2.58
CA VAL A 83 -9.84 6.24 3.66
C VAL A 83 -9.89 4.74 3.94
N VAL A 84 -8.72 4.11 4.01
CA VAL A 84 -8.61 2.66 4.22
C VAL A 84 -7.70 2.37 5.39
N GLN A 85 -8.12 1.45 6.24
CA GLN A 85 -7.26 0.81 7.24
C GLN A 85 -7.04 -0.63 6.80
N ALA A 86 -5.78 -1.05 6.79
CA ALA A 86 -5.41 -2.39 6.33
C ALA A 86 -4.19 -2.91 7.07
N LEU A 87 -4.07 -4.22 7.10
CA LEU A 87 -2.88 -4.91 7.59
C LEU A 87 -2.08 -5.41 6.40
N LEU A 88 -0.80 -5.03 6.32
CA LEU A 88 0.08 -5.41 5.23
C LEU A 88 1.38 -5.98 5.79
N GLY A 89 1.86 -7.03 5.16
CA GLY A 89 3.17 -7.59 5.52
C GLY A 89 3.31 -9.05 5.14
N GLY A 90 4.45 -9.59 5.48
CA GLY A 90 4.82 -10.99 5.25
C GLY A 90 6.11 -11.33 5.94
N ALA A 91 6.65 -12.51 5.67
CA ALA A 91 7.87 -12.97 6.29
C ALA A 91 9.09 -12.21 5.78
N MET A 92 10.03 -11.91 6.66
CA MET A 92 11.31 -11.30 6.27
C MET A 92 12.03 -12.24 5.30
N PRO A 93 12.47 -11.73 4.12
CA PRO A 93 13.07 -12.59 3.08
C PRO A 93 14.47 -13.08 3.41
N ALA A 94 15.19 -12.36 4.28
CA ALA A 94 16.56 -12.67 4.63
C ALA A 94 16.90 -12.10 6.00
N ASP A 95 18.03 -12.56 6.56
CA ASP A 95 18.54 -11.95 7.78
C ASP A 95 19.07 -10.54 7.51
N VAL A 96 18.85 -9.66 8.49
CA VAL A 96 19.49 -8.34 8.52
C VAL A 96 20.89 -8.54 9.10
N PRO A 97 21.92 -7.85 8.59
CA PRO A 97 23.28 -8.00 9.13
C PRO A 97 23.31 -7.88 10.66
N GLY A 98 23.82 -8.91 11.32
CA GLY A 98 23.91 -8.99 12.77
C GLY A 98 22.66 -9.49 13.48
N LEU A 99 21.55 -9.75 12.77
CA LEU A 99 20.29 -10.20 13.36
C LEU A 99 19.73 -11.39 12.57
N VAL A 100 19.13 -12.34 13.29
CA VAL A 100 18.42 -13.46 12.67
C VAL A 100 16.97 -13.05 12.46
N THR A 101 16.66 -12.49 11.29
CA THR A 101 15.34 -11.95 10.95
C THR A 101 14.59 -12.76 9.91
N LYS A 102 15.29 -13.63 9.16
CA LYS A 102 14.66 -14.46 8.13
C LYS A 102 13.51 -15.29 8.72
N GLY A 103 12.36 -15.22 8.09
CA GLY A 103 11.17 -15.95 8.53
C GLY A 103 10.36 -15.24 9.62
N LYS A 104 10.86 -14.16 10.21
CA LYS A 104 10.05 -13.32 11.09
C LYS A 104 8.95 -12.68 10.28
N SER A 105 7.72 -12.83 10.72
CA SER A 105 6.55 -12.39 9.98
C SER A 105 5.63 -11.57 10.88
N ASP A 106 5.16 -10.47 10.33
CA ASP A 106 4.07 -9.73 10.94
C ASP A 106 3.36 -8.91 9.86
N ARG A 107 2.09 -8.61 10.12
CA ARG A 107 1.32 -7.67 9.31
C ARG A 107 1.16 -6.39 10.10
N ILE A 108 1.50 -5.28 9.47
CA ILE A 108 1.58 -3.98 10.10
C ILE A 108 0.37 -3.15 9.69
N ALA A 109 -0.23 -2.46 10.66
CA ALA A 109 -1.36 -1.58 10.40
C ALA A 109 -0.92 -0.39 9.53
N HIS A 110 -1.68 -0.18 8.46
CA HIS A 110 -1.50 0.93 7.54
C HIS A 110 -2.79 1.71 7.43
N ALA A 111 -2.67 3.00 7.17
CA ALA A 111 -3.80 3.83 6.79
C ALA A 111 -3.48 4.49 5.44
N TYR A 112 -4.48 4.54 4.58
CA TYR A 112 -4.37 5.14 3.26
C TYR A 112 -5.40 6.25 3.12
N ILE A 113 -4.99 7.36 2.52
CA ILE A 113 -5.91 8.38 2.04
C ILE A 113 -5.75 8.40 0.53
N ILE A 114 -6.79 8.00 -0.18
CA ILE A 114 -6.75 7.80 -1.63
C ILE A 114 -7.71 8.78 -2.29
N ARG A 115 -7.21 9.53 -3.27
CA ARG A 115 -8.00 10.49 -4.03
C ARG A 115 -8.17 10.03 -5.46
N TYR A 116 -9.31 10.36 -6.04
CA TYR A 116 -9.75 9.88 -7.35
C TYR A 116 -10.15 11.06 -8.24
N ASP A 117 -10.04 10.88 -9.56
CA ASP A 117 -10.61 11.82 -10.51
C ASP A 117 -12.08 11.49 -10.79
N ALA A 118 -12.73 12.29 -11.65
CA ALA A 118 -14.15 12.12 -11.96
C ALA A 118 -14.45 10.78 -12.65
N SER A 119 -13.47 10.17 -13.30
CA SER A 119 -13.63 8.86 -13.95
C SER A 119 -13.42 7.68 -12.99
N GLY A 120 -13.02 7.96 -11.75
CA GLY A 120 -12.73 6.92 -10.76
C GLY A 120 -11.30 6.40 -10.78
N LYS A 121 -10.38 7.05 -11.49
CA LYS A 121 -8.96 6.68 -11.45
C LYS A 121 -8.29 7.30 -10.24
N ILE A 122 -7.39 6.55 -9.62
CA ILE A 122 -6.59 7.04 -8.49
C ILE A 122 -5.63 8.12 -9.00
N THR A 123 -5.66 9.29 -8.37
CA THR A 123 -4.77 10.41 -8.68
C THR A 123 -3.74 10.65 -7.60
N ARG A 124 -4.05 10.26 -6.37
CA ARG A 124 -3.17 10.44 -5.23
C ARG A 124 -3.35 9.30 -4.24
N LEU A 125 -2.24 8.79 -3.75
CA LEU A 125 -2.23 7.76 -2.70
C LEU A 125 -1.24 8.18 -1.63
N ASP A 126 -1.74 8.51 -0.44
CA ASP A 126 -0.93 8.77 0.74
C ASP A 126 -1.05 7.60 1.70
N CYS A 127 0.08 7.06 2.13
CA CYS A 127 0.13 5.88 2.99
C CYS A 127 0.88 6.19 4.28
N TYR A 128 0.30 5.75 5.38
CA TYR A 128 0.81 5.93 6.73
C TYR A 128 0.98 4.57 7.40
N TRP A 129 2.11 4.36 8.04
CA TRP A 129 2.31 3.21 8.95
C TRP A 129 3.29 3.61 10.04
N ASP A 130 3.36 2.76 11.07
CA ASP A 130 4.25 2.99 12.20
C ASP A 130 5.56 2.22 12.00
N ASN A 131 6.64 2.94 11.71
CA ASN A 131 7.98 2.35 11.61
C ASN A 131 8.44 1.71 12.93
N THR A 132 7.88 2.14 14.06
CA THR A 132 8.20 1.54 15.35
C THR A 132 7.78 0.06 15.38
N ALA A 133 6.68 -0.29 14.72
CA ALA A 133 6.25 -1.68 14.62
C ALA A 133 7.28 -2.52 13.86
N ILE A 134 7.84 -2.00 12.78
CA ILE A 134 8.91 -2.68 12.04
C ILE A 134 10.14 -2.85 12.92
N ASN A 135 10.53 -1.80 13.63
CA ASN A 135 11.67 -1.85 14.55
C ASN A 135 11.47 -2.88 15.66
N ALA A 136 10.23 -3.02 16.16
CA ALA A 136 9.90 -4.02 17.20
C ALA A 136 10.06 -5.44 16.65
N ILE A 137 9.67 -5.69 15.39
CA ILE A 137 9.87 -6.99 14.74
C ILE A 137 11.37 -7.29 14.65
N MET A 138 12.16 -6.32 14.21
CA MET A 138 13.62 -6.48 14.11
C MET A 138 14.24 -6.73 15.49
N ALA A 139 13.82 -5.99 16.51
CA ALA A 139 14.30 -6.19 17.87
C ALA A 139 13.97 -7.59 18.42
N SER A 140 12.81 -8.13 18.06
CA SER A 140 12.40 -9.47 18.50
C SER A 140 13.25 -10.59 17.90
N ALA A 141 14.09 -10.28 16.88
CA ALA A 141 14.97 -11.23 16.23
C ALA A 141 16.31 -11.43 16.98
N LEU A 142 16.60 -10.57 17.95
CA LEU A 142 17.82 -10.69 18.79
C LEU A 142 17.72 -11.87 19.79
#